data_2c58b717b1987413d2a727a766a31ff5
#
_entry.id   2c58b717b1987413d2a727a766a31ff5
#
_cell.length_a   1.000
_cell.length_b   1.000
_cell.length_c   1.000
_cell.angle_alpha   90.00
_cell.angle_beta   90.00
_cell.angle_gamma   90.00
#
_symmetry.space_group_name_H-M   'P 1'
#
loop_
_entity.id
_entity.type
_entity.pdbx_description
1 polymer ?
#
loop_
_entity_poly.entity_id
_entity_poly.type
_entity_poly.pdbx_seq_one_letter_code
_entity_poly.pdbx_strand_id
1 'polypeptide(L)'
;STFINYFGGLGLALLYNAKCVKWKRVWRIFPMLAYAIPSFITLRAFNFMFCDAGPIVGLLKEWKWVDSNFTIISFDSKWSIRLLGFFCCAWISIPSIMFLSTGILSNANNDMYEAARLDGANGFQQFLYLTLPFVLFATTPIIISTFIANFNNFSIFYFLRPEETLVSGYFNANSADLLINWMYRLTVDKKLYALGSALSLILFAFMAIFSLIVYVSSPAYKK
;
A
#
# COMPACT_ATOMS: atom_id res chain seq x y z
N SER A 1 0.28 0.65 -6.49
CA SER A 1 -0.09 0.70 -5.05
C SER A 1 0.33 2.02 -4.39
N THR A 2 1.59 2.49 -4.51
CA THR A 2 2.12 3.66 -3.78
C THR A 2 1.23 4.90 -3.89
N PHE A 3 0.85 5.31 -5.10
CA PHE A 3 -0.01 6.49 -5.30
C PHE A 3 -1.39 6.33 -4.64
N ILE A 4 -2.02 5.18 -4.80
CA ILE A 4 -3.35 4.94 -4.21
C ILE A 4 -3.28 4.88 -2.69
N ASN A 5 -2.25 4.23 -2.14
CA ASN A 5 -2.02 4.20 -0.70
C ASN A 5 -1.79 5.61 -0.15
N TYR A 6 -0.97 6.40 -0.84
CA TYR A 6 -0.65 7.77 -0.43
C TYR A 6 -1.89 8.68 -0.48
N PHE A 7 -2.56 8.77 -1.64
CA PHE A 7 -3.75 9.61 -1.76
C PHE A 7 -4.93 9.10 -0.95
N GLY A 8 -5.07 7.78 -0.78
CA GLY A 8 -6.05 7.18 0.11
C GLY A 8 -5.83 7.57 1.58
N GLY A 9 -4.59 7.48 2.05
CA GLY A 9 -4.21 7.88 3.41
C GLY A 9 -4.35 9.38 3.64
N LEU A 10 -3.91 10.20 2.68
CA LEU A 10 -4.08 11.65 2.72
C LEU A 10 -5.58 12.03 2.71
N GLY A 11 -6.38 11.41 1.83
CA GLY A 11 -7.82 11.63 1.77
C GLY A 11 -8.51 11.32 3.09
N LEU A 12 -8.19 10.19 3.72
CA LEU A 12 -8.71 9.86 5.07
C LEU A 12 -8.24 10.86 6.13
N ALA A 13 -6.98 11.31 6.07
CA ALA A 13 -6.47 12.32 7.01
C ALA A 13 -7.25 13.64 6.88
N LEU A 14 -7.52 14.07 5.64
CA LEU A 14 -8.31 15.28 5.37
C LEU A 14 -9.77 15.13 5.85
N LEU A 15 -10.41 13.99 5.55
CA LEU A 15 -11.75 13.69 6.00
C LEU A 15 -11.86 13.75 7.52
N TYR A 16 -10.94 13.11 8.25
CA TYR A 16 -10.95 13.11 9.71
C TYR A 16 -10.54 14.44 10.33
N ASN A 17 -9.87 15.33 9.58
CA ASN A 17 -9.58 16.69 10.03
C ASN A 17 -10.71 17.67 9.65
N ALA A 18 -11.62 17.33 8.74
CA ALA A 18 -12.71 18.18 8.31
C ALA A 18 -13.60 18.60 9.50
N LYS A 19 -14.09 19.87 9.47
CA LYS A 19 -14.89 20.44 10.57
C LYS A 19 -16.25 19.75 10.73
N CYS A 20 -16.79 19.15 9.69
CA CYS A 20 -18.09 18.48 9.68
C CYS A 20 -18.07 17.11 10.40
N VAL A 21 -16.92 16.49 10.59
CA VAL A 21 -16.83 15.17 11.23
C VAL A 21 -16.90 15.32 12.75
N LYS A 22 -17.97 14.79 13.33
CA LYS A 22 -18.13 14.64 14.77
C LYS A 22 -17.39 13.39 15.25
N TRP A 23 -16.88 13.39 16.49
CA TRP A 23 -16.23 12.23 17.12
C TRP A 23 -14.97 11.75 16.39
N LYS A 24 -14.16 12.67 15.86
CA LYS A 24 -12.92 12.41 15.11
C LYS A 24 -12.00 11.38 15.75
N ARG A 25 -11.90 11.40 17.10
CA ARG A 25 -11.04 10.48 17.86
C ARG A 25 -11.51 9.04 17.72
N VAL A 26 -12.82 8.80 17.78
CA VAL A 26 -13.41 7.45 17.66
C VAL A 26 -13.21 6.90 16.26
N TRP A 27 -13.48 7.70 15.23
CA TRP A 27 -13.31 7.26 13.83
C TRP A 27 -11.86 6.94 13.47
N ARG A 28 -10.89 7.61 14.07
CA ARG A 28 -9.46 7.32 13.87
C ARG A 28 -9.03 6.00 14.47
N ILE A 29 -9.73 5.46 15.46
CA ILE A 29 -9.38 4.18 16.11
C ILE A 29 -9.48 3.04 15.09
N PHE A 30 -10.47 3.01 14.21
CA PHE A 30 -10.66 1.90 13.27
C PHE A 30 -9.46 1.68 12.33
N PRO A 31 -8.95 2.67 11.60
CA PRO A 31 -7.73 2.48 10.81
C PRO A 31 -6.50 2.19 11.69
N MET A 32 -6.42 2.76 12.88
CA MET A 32 -5.31 2.49 13.80
C MET A 32 -5.29 1.03 14.26
N LEU A 33 -6.44 0.43 14.52
CA LEU A 33 -6.53 -1.00 14.86
C LEU A 33 -6.02 -1.88 13.71
N ALA A 34 -6.38 -1.56 12.46
CA ALA A 34 -5.87 -2.27 11.30
C ALA A 34 -4.34 -2.19 11.18
N TYR A 35 -3.75 -1.04 11.52
CA TYR A 35 -2.30 -0.83 11.51
C TYR A 35 -1.59 -1.52 12.69
N ALA A 36 -2.24 -1.59 13.86
CA ALA A 36 -1.67 -2.18 15.07
C ALA A 36 -1.49 -3.70 14.98
N ILE A 37 -2.27 -4.37 14.13
CA ILE A 37 -2.15 -5.82 13.93
C ILE A 37 -0.93 -6.12 13.07
N PRO A 38 -0.02 -7.02 13.47
CA PRO A 38 1.10 -7.43 12.65
C PRO A 38 0.66 -7.89 11.25
N SER A 39 1.30 -7.37 10.21
CA SER A 39 0.89 -7.57 8.82
C SER A 39 0.75 -9.04 8.41
N PHE A 40 1.62 -9.92 8.92
CA PHE A 40 1.54 -11.36 8.61
C PHE A 40 0.26 -12.01 9.15
N ILE A 41 -0.23 -11.58 10.33
CA ILE A 41 -1.50 -12.06 10.91
C ILE A 41 -2.66 -11.61 10.02
N THR A 42 -2.68 -10.32 9.67
CA THR A 42 -3.69 -9.76 8.77
C THR A 42 -3.72 -10.49 7.42
N LEU A 43 -2.57 -10.73 6.81
CA LEU A 43 -2.47 -11.41 5.52
C LEU A 43 -2.91 -12.88 5.60
N ARG A 44 -2.59 -13.59 6.69
CA ARG A 44 -3.08 -14.96 6.92
C ARG A 44 -4.59 -14.99 7.16
N ALA A 45 -5.13 -14.02 7.89
CA ALA A 45 -6.57 -13.89 8.06
C ALA A 45 -7.27 -13.64 6.71
N PHE A 46 -6.76 -12.76 5.86
CA PHE A 46 -7.29 -12.56 4.51
C PHE A 46 -7.17 -13.82 3.66
N ASN A 47 -6.03 -14.53 3.72
CA ASN A 47 -5.90 -15.81 3.02
C ASN A 47 -7.02 -16.78 3.43
N PHE A 48 -7.23 -16.96 4.73
CA PHE A 48 -8.30 -17.82 5.24
C PHE A 48 -9.70 -17.35 4.85
N MET A 49 -9.96 -16.05 4.85
CA MET A 49 -11.28 -15.50 4.49
C MET A 49 -11.59 -15.63 3.00
N PHE A 50 -10.58 -15.52 2.13
CA PHE A 50 -10.74 -15.51 0.68
C PHE A 50 -10.31 -16.80 -0.02
N CYS A 51 -9.87 -17.84 0.71
CA CYS A 51 -9.65 -19.16 0.12
C CYS A 51 -10.97 -19.81 -0.31
N ASP A 52 -10.90 -20.86 -1.12
CA ASP A 52 -12.07 -21.49 -1.75
C ASP A 52 -13.12 -22.00 -0.75
N ALA A 53 -12.66 -22.53 0.39
CA ALA A 53 -13.49 -22.94 1.51
C ALA A 53 -13.71 -21.82 2.56
N GLY A 54 -13.26 -20.61 2.24
CA GLY A 54 -13.31 -19.48 3.18
C GLY A 54 -14.72 -18.90 3.33
N PRO A 55 -14.99 -18.25 4.47
CA PRO A 55 -16.32 -17.72 4.78
C PRO A 55 -16.82 -16.68 3.77
N ILE A 56 -15.95 -15.83 3.22
CA ILE A 56 -16.37 -14.80 2.24
C ILE A 56 -16.75 -15.46 0.93
N VAL A 57 -15.91 -16.37 0.40
CA VAL A 57 -16.20 -17.06 -0.86
C VAL A 57 -17.44 -17.94 -0.70
N GLY A 58 -17.60 -18.60 0.44
CA GLY A 58 -18.79 -19.38 0.78
C GLY A 58 -20.08 -18.55 0.73
N LEU A 59 -20.10 -17.39 1.42
CA LEU A 59 -21.24 -16.47 1.39
C LEU A 59 -21.58 -15.96 -0.02
N LEU A 60 -20.57 -15.62 -0.82
CA LEU A 60 -20.76 -15.18 -2.20
C LEU A 60 -21.41 -16.26 -3.07
N LYS A 61 -21.01 -17.54 -2.86
CA LYS A 61 -21.60 -18.70 -3.54
C LYS A 61 -23.04 -18.96 -3.05
N GLU A 62 -23.31 -18.91 -1.74
CA GLU A 62 -24.66 -19.06 -1.18
C GLU A 62 -25.62 -17.98 -1.69
N TRP A 63 -25.20 -16.75 -1.79
CA TRP A 63 -26.00 -15.64 -2.34
C TRP A 63 -26.11 -15.68 -3.86
N LYS A 64 -25.48 -16.66 -4.53
CA LYS A 64 -25.45 -16.80 -5.99
C LYS A 64 -24.94 -15.56 -6.74
N TRP A 65 -24.06 -14.80 -6.07
CA TRP A 65 -23.38 -13.66 -6.72
C TRP A 65 -22.24 -14.10 -7.62
N VAL A 66 -21.74 -15.31 -7.39
CA VAL A 66 -20.68 -15.95 -8.16
C VAL A 66 -21.01 -17.42 -8.40
N ASP A 67 -20.41 -18.00 -9.44
CA ASP A 67 -20.56 -19.41 -9.77
C ASP A 67 -19.97 -20.31 -8.68
N SER A 68 -20.46 -21.56 -8.60
CA SER A 68 -19.98 -22.56 -7.65
C SER A 68 -18.47 -22.84 -7.77
N ASN A 69 -17.92 -22.70 -8.97
CA ASN A 69 -16.50 -22.89 -9.29
C ASN A 69 -15.66 -21.61 -9.11
N PHE A 70 -16.28 -20.50 -8.67
CA PHE A 70 -15.56 -19.26 -8.47
C PHE A 70 -14.53 -19.37 -7.35
N THR A 71 -13.32 -18.91 -7.62
CA THR A 71 -12.20 -18.90 -6.68
C THR A 71 -11.46 -17.57 -6.78
N ILE A 72 -11.07 -16.99 -5.65
CA ILE A 72 -10.29 -15.75 -5.59
C ILE A 72 -8.79 -16.08 -5.52
N ILE A 73 -8.45 -17.04 -4.66
CA ILE A 73 -7.08 -17.52 -4.48
C ILE A 73 -6.94 -18.84 -5.25
N SER A 74 -6.83 -18.76 -6.57
CA SER A 74 -6.72 -19.93 -7.46
C SER A 74 -5.59 -19.76 -8.47
N PHE A 75 -5.17 -20.88 -9.04
CA PHE A 75 -4.16 -20.97 -10.11
C PHE A 75 -4.56 -20.24 -11.37
N ASP A 76 -5.81 -20.38 -11.78
CA ASP A 76 -6.31 -19.89 -13.04
C ASP A 76 -6.63 -18.39 -13.01
N SER A 77 -6.90 -17.85 -11.83
CA SER A 77 -7.30 -16.45 -11.66
C SER A 77 -6.14 -15.54 -11.28
N LYS A 78 -5.25 -15.25 -12.23
CA LYS A 78 -4.09 -14.36 -12.04
C LYS A 78 -4.50 -12.96 -11.58
N TRP A 79 -5.63 -12.45 -12.06
CA TRP A 79 -6.10 -11.10 -11.74
C TRP A 79 -6.72 -11.01 -10.36
N SER A 80 -7.49 -12.02 -9.94
CA SER A 80 -8.16 -12.02 -8.63
C SER A 80 -7.15 -11.95 -7.49
N ILE A 81 -6.09 -12.76 -7.54
CA ILE A 81 -5.06 -12.75 -6.50
C ILE A 81 -4.24 -11.44 -6.50
N ARG A 82 -4.01 -10.85 -7.69
CA ARG A 82 -3.31 -9.55 -7.78
C ARG A 82 -4.17 -8.43 -7.20
N LEU A 83 -5.47 -8.42 -7.48
CA LEU A 83 -6.41 -7.46 -6.91
C LEU A 83 -6.53 -7.62 -5.39
N LEU A 84 -6.59 -8.86 -4.90
CA LEU A 84 -6.59 -9.14 -3.47
C LEU A 84 -5.28 -8.65 -2.81
N GLY A 85 -4.12 -8.93 -3.42
CA GLY A 85 -2.83 -8.44 -2.93
C GLY A 85 -2.74 -6.92 -2.92
N PHE A 86 -3.31 -6.26 -3.93
CA PHE A 86 -3.43 -4.81 -4.00
C PHE A 86 -4.32 -4.26 -2.88
N PHE A 87 -5.47 -4.88 -2.65
CA PHE A 87 -6.38 -4.53 -1.54
C PHE A 87 -5.70 -4.70 -0.18
N CYS A 88 -5.02 -5.82 0.05
CA CYS A 88 -4.27 -6.06 1.28
C CYS A 88 -3.15 -5.03 1.50
N CYS A 89 -2.44 -4.66 0.42
CA CYS A 89 -1.43 -3.61 0.46
C CYS A 89 -2.05 -2.27 0.88
N ALA A 90 -3.20 -1.91 0.31
CA ALA A 90 -3.93 -0.70 0.66
C ALA A 90 -4.42 -0.73 2.10
N TRP A 91 -5.01 -1.84 2.53
CA TRP A 91 -5.50 -2.03 3.90
C TRP A 91 -4.42 -1.83 4.96
N ILE A 92 -3.20 -2.32 4.71
CA ILE A 92 -2.08 -2.19 5.65
C ILE A 92 -1.44 -0.81 5.59
N SER A 93 -1.29 -0.23 4.38
CA SER A 93 -0.49 0.98 4.17
C SER A 93 -1.29 2.27 4.37
N ILE A 94 -2.57 2.33 4.01
CA ILE A 94 -3.41 3.53 4.11
C ILE A 94 -3.48 4.08 5.54
N PRO A 95 -3.68 3.26 6.60
CA PRO A 95 -3.74 3.76 7.96
C PRO A 95 -2.46 4.44 8.42
N SER A 96 -1.29 3.92 8.07
CA SER A 96 0.00 4.50 8.46
C SER A 96 0.21 5.87 7.80
N ILE A 97 -0.12 5.99 6.52
CA ILE A 97 -0.02 7.25 5.77
C ILE A 97 -1.04 8.26 6.29
N MET A 98 -2.26 7.82 6.60
CA MET A 98 -3.28 8.66 7.24
C MET A 98 -2.77 9.24 8.56
N PHE A 99 -2.14 8.42 9.40
CA PHE A 99 -1.61 8.85 10.69
C PHE A 99 -0.51 9.90 10.53
N LEU A 100 0.48 9.63 9.67
CA LEU A 100 1.56 10.56 9.35
C LEU A 100 1.03 11.87 8.77
N SER A 101 0.14 11.81 7.79
CA SER A 101 -0.47 12.99 7.17
C SER A 101 -1.28 13.81 8.17
N THR A 102 -1.97 13.15 9.12
CA THR A 102 -2.68 13.85 10.20
C THR A 102 -1.73 14.64 11.10
N GLY A 103 -0.57 14.06 11.45
CA GLY A 103 0.46 14.75 12.22
C GLY A 103 1.00 15.98 11.49
N ILE A 104 1.28 15.86 10.19
CA ILE A 104 1.76 16.97 9.35
C ILE A 104 0.70 18.08 9.26
N LEU A 105 -0.55 17.72 9.01
CA LEU A 105 -1.67 18.67 8.93
C LEU A 105 -1.91 19.41 10.26
N SER A 106 -1.63 18.76 11.39
CA SER A 106 -1.77 19.38 12.71
C SER A 106 -0.70 20.46 12.97
N ASN A 107 0.43 20.41 12.27
CA ASN A 107 1.53 21.38 12.36
C ASN A 107 1.42 22.50 11.31
N ALA A 108 0.37 22.49 10.48
CA ALA A 108 0.15 23.56 9.51
C ALA A 108 -0.19 24.88 10.21
N ASN A 109 0.43 25.98 9.76
CA ASN A 109 0.19 27.30 10.35
C ASN A 109 -1.23 27.79 10.02
N ASN A 110 -2.05 27.99 11.05
CA ASN A 110 -3.43 28.47 10.90
C ASN A 110 -3.49 29.89 10.34
N ASP A 111 -2.49 30.74 10.61
CA ASP A 111 -2.48 32.13 10.14
C ASP A 111 -2.50 32.21 8.61
N MET A 112 -1.85 31.25 7.92
CA MET A 112 -1.88 31.15 6.45
C MET A 112 -3.30 30.89 5.93
N TYR A 113 -4.06 30.05 6.62
CA TYR A 113 -5.44 29.74 6.25
C TYR A 113 -6.39 30.89 6.55
N GLU A 114 -6.14 31.65 7.61
CA GLU A 114 -6.91 32.85 7.96
C GLU A 114 -6.65 33.95 6.94
N ALA A 115 -5.39 34.22 6.59
CA ALA A 115 -5.05 35.19 5.55
C ALA A 115 -5.70 34.83 4.20
N ALA A 116 -5.61 33.57 3.78
CA ALA A 116 -6.24 33.11 2.54
C ALA A 116 -7.77 33.28 2.54
N ARG A 117 -8.43 33.17 3.70
CA ARG A 117 -9.88 33.46 3.83
C ARG A 117 -10.18 34.93 3.67
N LEU A 118 -9.33 35.80 4.23
CA LEU A 118 -9.47 37.25 4.06
C LEU A 118 -9.30 37.66 2.60
N ASP A 119 -8.41 36.98 1.86
CA ASP A 119 -8.21 37.13 0.41
C ASP A 119 -9.36 36.52 -0.44
N GLY A 120 -10.38 35.93 0.19
CA GLY A 120 -11.56 35.36 -0.48
C GLY A 120 -11.36 33.93 -1.01
N ALA A 121 -10.26 33.24 -0.65
CA ALA A 121 -10.01 31.87 -1.09
C ALA A 121 -11.04 30.90 -0.49
N ASN A 122 -11.71 30.13 -1.37
CA ASN A 122 -12.60 29.07 -0.95
C ASN A 122 -11.83 27.83 -0.44
N GLY A 123 -12.54 26.88 0.19
CA GLY A 123 -11.92 25.70 0.80
C GLY A 123 -11.13 24.81 -0.19
N PHE A 124 -11.60 24.73 -1.45
CA PHE A 124 -10.90 23.98 -2.50
C PHE A 124 -9.59 24.67 -2.92
N GLN A 125 -9.60 26.00 -3.05
CA GLN A 125 -8.42 26.79 -3.34
C GLN A 125 -7.40 26.70 -2.20
N GLN A 126 -7.82 26.80 -0.94
CA GLN A 126 -6.96 26.60 0.22
C GLN A 126 -6.34 25.19 0.22
N PHE A 127 -7.12 24.16 -0.12
CA PHE A 127 -6.60 22.81 -0.27
C PHE A 127 -5.55 22.72 -1.38
N LEU A 128 -5.85 23.21 -2.57
CA LEU A 128 -4.98 23.04 -3.75
C LEU A 128 -3.69 23.86 -3.65
N TYR A 129 -3.77 25.10 -3.13
CA TYR A 129 -2.62 26.03 -3.14
C TYR A 129 -1.85 26.09 -1.81
N LEU A 130 -2.44 25.71 -0.69
CA LEU A 130 -1.79 25.72 0.62
C LEU A 130 -1.56 24.31 1.16
N THR A 131 -2.65 23.54 1.34
CA THR A 131 -2.58 22.24 2.02
C THR A 131 -1.79 21.20 1.22
N LEU A 132 -2.14 21.02 -0.05
CA LEU A 132 -1.55 19.97 -0.88
C LEU A 132 -0.04 20.17 -1.11
N PRO A 133 0.46 21.37 -1.50
CA PRO A 133 1.90 21.61 -1.63
C PRO A 133 2.65 21.43 -0.31
N PHE A 134 2.09 21.91 0.80
CA PHE A 134 2.70 21.78 2.12
C PHE A 134 2.85 20.30 2.52
N VAL A 135 1.78 19.51 2.36
CA VAL A 135 1.80 18.09 2.71
C VAL A 135 2.73 17.32 1.77
N LEU A 136 2.69 17.57 0.45
CA LEU A 136 3.58 16.92 -0.52
C LEU A 136 5.06 17.20 -0.20
N PHE A 137 5.40 18.44 0.13
CA PHE A 137 6.75 18.80 0.54
C PHE A 137 7.20 18.02 1.78
N ALA A 138 6.38 18.03 2.84
CA ALA A 138 6.69 17.38 4.10
C ALA A 138 6.72 15.84 4.00
N THR A 139 5.94 15.25 3.06
CA THR A 139 5.83 13.80 2.89
C THR A 139 6.71 13.23 1.79
N THR A 140 7.47 14.03 1.06
CA THR A 140 8.36 13.53 -0.01
C THR A 140 9.25 12.36 0.43
N PRO A 141 9.96 12.39 1.57
CA PRO A 141 10.77 11.26 2.04
C PRO A 141 9.93 10.00 2.28
N ILE A 142 8.71 10.18 2.78
CA ILE A 142 7.78 9.09 3.06
C ILE A 142 7.29 8.43 1.77
N ILE A 143 7.00 9.23 0.73
CA ILE A 143 6.59 8.70 -0.59
C ILE A 143 7.69 7.84 -1.18
N ILE A 144 8.95 8.30 -1.13
CA ILE A 144 10.11 7.55 -1.61
C ILE A 144 10.27 6.25 -0.82
N SER A 145 10.23 6.32 0.51
CA SER A 145 10.34 5.14 1.38
C SER A 145 9.21 4.14 1.13
N THR A 146 7.98 4.61 0.96
CA THR A 146 6.81 3.76 0.66
C THR A 146 6.93 3.09 -0.71
N PHE A 147 7.47 3.80 -1.70
CA PHE A 147 7.74 3.24 -3.02
C PHE A 147 8.74 2.08 -2.93
N ILE A 148 9.87 2.28 -2.26
CA ILE A 148 10.90 1.26 -2.03
C ILE A 148 10.31 0.06 -1.26
N ALA A 149 9.56 0.33 -0.19
CA ALA A 149 8.91 -0.71 0.62
C ALA A 149 7.92 -1.55 -0.20
N ASN A 150 7.16 -0.95 -1.10
CA ASN A 150 6.23 -1.67 -1.97
C ASN A 150 6.92 -2.55 -3.00
N PHE A 151 8.08 -2.15 -3.52
CA PHE A 151 8.90 -3.00 -4.39
C PHE A 151 9.49 -4.21 -3.65
N ASN A 152 9.88 -4.00 -2.40
CA ASN A 152 10.46 -5.03 -1.53
C ASN A 152 9.41 -5.73 -0.66
N ASN A 153 8.13 -5.63 -0.98
CA ASN A 153 7.07 -6.23 -0.18
C ASN A 153 6.95 -7.73 -0.43
N PHE A 154 7.81 -8.47 0.25
CA PHE A 154 7.81 -9.93 0.23
C PHE A 154 6.53 -10.52 0.83
N SER A 155 6.04 -9.93 1.91
CA SER A 155 5.03 -10.54 2.78
C SER A 155 3.69 -10.74 2.10
N ILE A 156 3.23 -9.81 1.25
CA ILE A 156 1.87 -9.84 0.69
C ILE A 156 1.65 -11.17 -0.05
N PHE A 157 2.42 -11.47 -1.08
CA PHE A 157 2.20 -12.67 -1.88
C PHE A 157 2.76 -13.94 -1.23
N TYR A 158 3.68 -13.83 -0.28
CA TYR A 158 4.14 -14.97 0.50
C TYR A 158 3.04 -15.52 1.42
N PHE A 159 2.31 -14.64 2.12
CA PHE A 159 1.27 -15.06 3.07
C PHE A 159 -0.12 -15.24 2.44
N LEU A 160 -0.41 -14.57 1.32
CA LEU A 160 -1.68 -14.75 0.62
C LEU A 160 -1.76 -16.05 -0.16
N ARG A 161 -0.62 -16.69 -0.47
CA ARG A 161 -0.57 -17.83 -1.36
C ARG A 161 -0.01 -19.07 -0.69
N PRO A 162 -0.68 -20.24 -0.79
CA PRO A 162 -0.11 -21.53 -0.42
C PRO A 162 1.03 -21.91 -1.39
N GLU A 163 2.06 -22.59 -0.88
CA GLU A 163 3.28 -22.98 -1.61
C GLU A 163 3.04 -23.93 -2.78
N GLU A 164 1.92 -24.62 -2.83
CA GLU A 164 1.59 -25.69 -3.79
C GLU A 164 1.34 -25.23 -5.22
N THR A 165 1.46 -23.94 -5.49
CA THR A 165 1.04 -23.30 -6.75
C THR A 165 2.20 -22.87 -7.66
N LEU A 166 3.29 -23.63 -7.69
CA LEU A 166 4.43 -23.34 -8.56
C LEU A 166 4.15 -23.72 -10.01
N VAL A 167 4.07 -22.74 -10.90
CA VAL A 167 4.04 -23.00 -12.34
C VAL A 167 5.43 -23.43 -12.77
N SER A 168 5.60 -24.71 -13.12
CA SER A 168 6.81 -25.22 -13.75
C SER A 168 6.96 -24.62 -15.15
N GLY A 169 7.90 -23.74 -15.36
CA GLY A 169 8.15 -23.18 -16.69
C GLY A 169 9.02 -21.93 -16.72
N TYR A 170 8.99 -21.12 -15.69
CA TYR A 170 9.77 -19.87 -15.60
C TYR A 170 10.70 -19.90 -14.38
N PHE A 171 11.62 -20.84 -14.27
CA PHE A 171 12.48 -20.99 -13.09
C PHE A 171 11.70 -20.95 -11.78
N ASN A 172 10.52 -21.61 -11.73
CA ASN A 172 9.57 -21.61 -10.61
C ASN A 172 9.04 -20.21 -10.21
N ALA A 173 9.01 -19.27 -11.13
CA ALA A 173 8.28 -18.03 -10.91
C ALA A 173 6.78 -18.31 -10.94
N ASN A 174 6.04 -17.63 -10.09
CA ASN A 174 4.61 -17.71 -10.06
C ASN A 174 3.98 -16.50 -10.75
N SER A 175 2.84 -16.67 -11.39
CA SER A 175 2.13 -15.61 -12.12
C SER A 175 1.71 -14.41 -11.27
N ALA A 176 1.62 -14.57 -9.95
CA ALA A 176 1.28 -13.52 -9.00
C ALA A 176 2.49 -13.00 -8.20
N ASP A 177 3.68 -13.56 -8.39
CA ASP A 177 4.85 -13.13 -7.64
C ASP A 177 5.28 -11.70 -7.95
N LEU A 178 5.77 -11.05 -6.92
CA LEU A 178 6.69 -9.95 -7.08
C LEU A 178 8.11 -10.50 -7.29
N LEU A 179 8.97 -9.67 -7.85
CA LEU A 179 10.37 -10.04 -8.10
C LEU A 179 11.06 -10.54 -6.81
N ILE A 180 10.78 -9.92 -5.67
CA ILE A 180 11.33 -10.30 -4.37
C ILE A 180 10.91 -11.72 -3.94
N ASN A 181 9.67 -12.14 -4.21
CA ASN A 181 9.18 -13.47 -3.90
C ASN A 181 9.87 -14.54 -4.76
N TRP A 182 10.06 -14.23 -6.05
CA TRP A 182 10.81 -15.10 -6.95
C TRP A 182 12.27 -15.22 -6.56
N MET A 183 12.94 -14.11 -6.23
CA MET A 183 14.33 -14.10 -5.73
C MET A 183 14.47 -14.93 -4.45
N TYR A 184 13.53 -14.84 -3.53
CA TYR A 184 13.50 -15.66 -2.32
C TYR A 184 13.51 -17.16 -2.66
N ARG A 185 12.64 -17.60 -3.58
CA ARG A 185 12.58 -19.00 -3.99
C ARG A 185 13.86 -19.46 -4.69
N LEU A 186 14.43 -18.64 -5.58
CA LEU A 186 15.72 -18.96 -6.22
C LEU A 186 16.81 -19.17 -5.18
N THR A 187 16.84 -18.34 -4.15
CA THR A 187 17.89 -18.35 -3.13
C THR A 187 17.68 -19.43 -2.07
N VAL A 188 16.46 -19.50 -1.50
CA VAL A 188 16.17 -20.38 -0.36
C VAL A 188 15.81 -21.79 -0.83
N ASP A 189 14.88 -21.94 -1.77
CA ASP A 189 14.38 -23.25 -2.18
C ASP A 189 15.29 -23.93 -3.19
N LYS A 190 15.84 -23.16 -4.14
CA LYS A 190 16.71 -23.68 -5.20
C LYS A 190 18.20 -23.56 -4.91
N LYS A 191 18.59 -22.84 -3.85
CA LYS A 191 20.01 -22.63 -3.44
C LYS A 191 20.87 -22.00 -4.54
N LEU A 192 20.26 -21.28 -5.48
CA LEU A 192 20.93 -20.57 -6.58
C LEU A 192 21.42 -19.19 -6.09
N TYR A 193 22.32 -19.19 -5.12
CA TYR A 193 22.77 -17.98 -4.44
C TYR A 193 23.38 -16.93 -5.38
N ALA A 194 24.18 -17.37 -6.35
CA ALA A 194 24.80 -16.46 -7.32
C ALA A 194 23.75 -15.70 -8.15
N LEU A 195 22.72 -16.40 -8.62
CA LEU A 195 21.63 -15.79 -9.39
C LEU A 195 20.79 -14.84 -8.52
N GLY A 196 20.43 -15.27 -7.32
CA GLY A 196 19.70 -14.45 -6.37
C GLY A 196 20.45 -13.17 -6.00
N SER A 197 21.76 -13.27 -5.75
CA SER A 197 22.62 -12.12 -5.45
C SER A 197 22.73 -11.16 -6.63
N ALA A 198 22.90 -11.65 -7.85
CA ALA A 198 22.96 -10.83 -9.06
C ALA A 198 21.66 -10.04 -9.28
N LEU A 199 20.50 -10.71 -9.13
CA LEU A 199 19.19 -10.06 -9.23
C LEU A 199 18.99 -9.02 -8.14
N SER A 200 19.45 -9.29 -6.90
CA SER A 200 19.38 -8.34 -5.79
C SER A 200 20.18 -7.07 -6.07
N LEU A 201 21.39 -7.20 -6.64
CA LEU A 201 22.22 -6.05 -7.02
C LEU A 201 21.57 -5.21 -8.13
N ILE A 202 20.99 -5.86 -9.15
CA ILE A 202 20.27 -5.16 -10.22
C ILE A 202 19.07 -4.41 -9.66
N LEU A 203 18.27 -5.06 -8.80
CA LEU A 203 17.13 -4.43 -8.15
C LEU A 203 17.57 -3.25 -7.28
N PHE A 204 18.63 -3.42 -6.49
CA PHE A 204 19.20 -2.35 -5.68
C PHE A 204 19.63 -1.14 -6.54
N ALA A 205 20.38 -1.38 -7.60
CA ALA A 205 20.82 -0.31 -8.51
C ALA A 205 19.64 0.45 -9.12
N PHE A 206 18.62 -0.28 -9.59
CA PHE A 206 17.39 0.31 -10.13
C PHE A 206 16.69 1.20 -9.09
N MET A 207 16.50 0.68 -7.87
CA MET A 207 15.83 1.41 -6.79
C MET A 207 16.63 2.62 -6.31
N ALA A 208 17.96 2.51 -6.24
CA ALA A 208 18.84 3.59 -5.86
C ALA A 208 18.79 4.74 -6.88
N ILE A 209 18.90 4.43 -8.18
CA ILE A 209 18.82 5.42 -9.26
C ILE A 209 17.45 6.10 -9.24
N PHE A 210 16.36 5.34 -9.18
CA PHE A 210 15.00 5.88 -9.13
C PHE A 210 14.81 6.81 -7.93
N SER A 211 15.23 6.37 -6.73
CA SER A 211 15.11 7.17 -5.51
C SER A 211 15.93 8.47 -5.59
N LEU A 212 17.12 8.40 -6.16
CA LEU A 212 17.96 9.57 -6.37
C LEU A 212 17.29 10.58 -7.31
N ILE A 213 16.76 10.13 -8.45
CA ILE A 213 16.05 10.96 -9.40
C ILE A 213 14.85 11.66 -8.74
N VAL A 214 14.02 10.90 -8.02
CA VAL A 214 12.84 11.45 -7.33
C VAL A 214 13.25 12.45 -6.25
N TYR A 215 14.29 12.15 -5.49
CA TYR A 215 14.79 13.04 -4.44
C TYR A 215 15.32 14.36 -5.00
N VAL A 216 16.20 14.31 -6.01
CA VAL A 216 16.78 15.50 -6.66
C VAL A 216 15.71 16.34 -7.36
N SER A 217 14.67 15.70 -7.90
CA SER A 217 13.55 16.39 -8.55
C SER A 217 12.56 16.99 -7.55
N SER A 218 12.65 16.60 -6.27
CA SER A 218 11.70 17.03 -5.25
C SER A 218 11.95 18.47 -4.78
N PRO A 219 10.92 19.21 -4.38
CA PRO A 219 11.07 20.54 -3.78
C PRO A 219 11.93 20.55 -2.50
N ALA A 220 12.06 19.40 -1.84
CA ALA A 220 12.87 19.26 -0.63
C ALA A 220 14.38 19.38 -0.87
N TYR A 221 14.85 19.07 -2.10
CA TYR A 221 16.26 19.20 -2.49
C TYR A 221 16.62 20.63 -2.93
N LYS A 222 15.65 21.37 -3.48
CA LYS A 222 15.89 22.71 -4.09
C LYS A 222 15.94 23.85 -3.06
N LYS A 223 15.96 23.54 -1.78
CA LYS A 223 16.23 24.48 -0.69
C LYS A 223 17.65 24.39 -0.19
#